data_b38d6132338a0f30eb080dafa586ded8
#
_entry.id   b38d6132338a0f30eb080dafa586ded8
#
_cell.length_a   1.000
_cell.length_b   1.000
_cell.length_c   1.000
_cell.angle_alpha   90.00
_cell.angle_beta   90.00
_cell.angle_gamma   90.00
#
_symmetry.space_group_name_H-M   'P 1'
#
loop_
_entity.id
_entity.type
_entity.pdbx_description
1 polymer ?
#
loop_
_entity_poly.entity_id
_entity_poly.type
_entity_poly.pdbx_seq_one_letter_code
_entity_poly.pdbx_strand_id
1 'polypeptide(L)'
;MKAGAIGLYEEALGMPEAGLLLRTACGRALPLQVGRWCGLPDLADEELLRRCRGPVLDIGCGPGRLTIALAKRGIPVLGVDISRTAVARVRQAGACALRRSVFDPLPGQGRWGTALLADGNIGIGGFPDELLRRCARLLAPGGRLLIEVERDEVDERMTAWLEHADGRRGAVFPWARLGVSALLGLAAAAGLHVLEEWDHAGRVFVSVTTPGR
;
A
#
# COMPACT_ATOMS: atom_id res chain seq x y z
N MET A 1 -1.77 6.06 10.73
CA MET A 1 -0.85 5.90 11.90
C MET A 1 -0.65 7.25 12.58
N LYS A 2 -0.61 7.30 13.92
CA LYS A 2 -0.27 8.51 14.68
C LYS A 2 1.27 8.69 14.70
N ALA A 3 1.75 9.91 14.95
CA ALA A 3 3.19 10.25 14.89
C ALA A 3 4.11 9.28 15.66
N GLY A 4 3.69 8.75 16.81
CA GLY A 4 4.50 7.80 17.60
C GLY A 4 4.59 6.38 17.04
N ALA A 5 3.73 5.98 16.08
CA ALA A 5 3.81 4.67 15.43
C ALA A 5 4.80 4.69 14.24
N ILE A 6 5.09 5.86 13.71
CA ILE A 6 5.90 6.02 12.49
C ILE A 6 7.41 6.04 12.77
N GLY A 7 7.84 6.39 14.00
CA GLY A 7 9.25 6.55 14.34
C GLY A 7 10.07 5.28 14.09
N LEU A 8 9.62 4.13 14.59
CA LEU A 8 10.32 2.85 14.38
C LEU A 8 10.35 2.44 12.89
N TYR A 9 9.32 2.75 12.13
CA TYR A 9 9.32 2.55 10.68
C TYR A 9 10.39 3.42 10.00
N GLU A 10 10.47 4.69 10.35
CA GLU A 10 11.45 5.62 9.79
C GLU A 10 12.89 5.23 10.16
N GLU A 11 13.12 4.74 11.39
CA GLU A 11 14.41 4.16 11.80
C GLU A 11 14.76 2.92 10.99
N ALA A 12 13.81 1.99 10.83
CA ALA A 12 13.99 0.76 10.06
C ALA A 12 14.31 1.03 8.58
N LEU A 13 13.76 2.09 7.99
CA LEU A 13 14.16 2.52 6.65
C LEU A 13 15.66 2.87 6.58
N GLY A 14 16.27 3.35 7.66
CA GLY A 14 17.71 3.61 7.76
C GLY A 14 18.56 2.33 7.89
N MET A 15 17.99 1.27 8.46
CA MET A 15 18.65 -0.02 8.74
C MET A 15 17.71 -1.17 8.36
N PRO A 16 17.53 -1.47 7.06
CA PRO A 16 16.53 -2.44 6.59
C PRO A 16 16.65 -3.85 7.18
N GLU A 17 17.86 -4.24 7.59
CA GLU A 17 18.16 -5.56 8.18
C GLU A 17 17.87 -5.63 9.69
N ALA A 18 17.51 -4.53 10.34
CA ALA A 18 17.37 -4.46 11.81
C ALA A 18 16.16 -5.21 12.38
N GLY A 19 15.34 -5.84 11.53
CA GLY A 19 14.20 -6.65 11.95
C GLY A 19 13.09 -5.84 12.59
N LEU A 20 12.03 -5.53 11.84
CA LEU A 20 10.84 -4.83 12.32
C LEU A 20 9.65 -5.79 12.26
N LEU A 21 8.89 -5.86 13.33
CA LEU A 21 7.70 -6.71 13.46
C LEU A 21 6.45 -5.85 13.54
N LEU A 22 5.40 -6.28 12.86
CA LEU A 22 4.03 -5.86 13.16
C LEU A 22 3.47 -6.81 14.22
N ARG A 23 3.24 -6.29 15.42
CA ARG A 23 2.62 -7.03 16.53
C ARG A 23 1.15 -6.70 16.60
N THR A 24 0.37 -7.65 17.06
CA THR A 24 -1.08 -7.50 17.21
C THR A 24 -1.53 -7.80 18.63
N ALA A 25 -2.66 -7.25 19.04
CA ALA A 25 -3.23 -7.48 20.37
C ALA A 25 -3.58 -8.95 20.64
N CYS A 26 -3.80 -9.77 19.59
CA CYS A 26 -4.01 -11.21 19.70
C CYS A 26 -2.69 -12.03 19.77
N GLY A 27 -1.53 -11.37 19.91
CA GLY A 27 -0.23 -12.03 20.11
C GLY A 27 0.53 -12.42 18.85
N ARG A 28 0.02 -12.12 17.65
CA ARG A 28 0.76 -12.40 16.40
C ARG A 28 1.98 -11.49 16.24
N ALA A 29 3.00 -12.00 15.57
CA ALA A 29 4.20 -11.29 15.17
C ALA A 29 4.43 -11.52 13.68
N LEU A 30 4.27 -10.48 12.88
CA LEU A 30 4.42 -10.54 11.43
C LEU A 30 5.69 -9.77 11.03
N PRO A 31 6.72 -10.44 10.49
CA PRO A 31 7.93 -9.76 10.02
C PRO A 31 7.60 -8.80 8.87
N LEU A 32 8.06 -7.56 8.98
CA LEU A 32 7.93 -6.58 7.92
C LEU A 32 9.12 -6.66 6.96
N GLN A 33 8.83 -6.63 5.68
CA GLN A 33 9.80 -6.81 4.60
C GLN A 33 10.51 -5.49 4.23
N VAL A 34 11.08 -4.80 5.23
CA VAL A 34 11.68 -3.47 5.02
C VAL A 34 12.80 -3.50 3.97
N GLY A 35 13.64 -4.55 3.97
CA GLY A 35 14.68 -4.76 2.96
C GLY A 35 14.11 -4.81 1.54
N ARG A 36 13.01 -5.55 1.34
CA ARG A 36 12.31 -5.59 0.04
C ARG A 36 11.76 -4.22 -0.35
N TRP A 37 11.16 -3.49 0.58
CA TRP A 37 10.61 -2.15 0.30
C TRP A 37 11.68 -1.15 -0.13
N CYS A 38 12.90 -1.28 0.43
CA CYS A 38 14.06 -0.46 0.08
C CYS A 38 14.82 -0.94 -1.17
N GLY A 39 14.49 -2.11 -1.68
CA GLY A 39 15.17 -2.75 -2.83
C GLY A 39 14.64 -2.32 -4.18
N LEU A 40 15.02 -3.08 -5.21
CA LEU A 40 14.46 -2.99 -6.56
C LEU A 40 13.16 -3.79 -6.66
N PRO A 41 12.29 -3.49 -7.65
CA PRO A 41 11.14 -4.32 -7.95
C PRO A 41 11.54 -5.79 -8.19
N ASP A 42 10.79 -6.70 -7.58
CA ASP A 42 10.89 -8.13 -7.81
C ASP A 42 10.00 -8.59 -8.98
N LEU A 43 9.96 -9.89 -9.27
CA LEU A 43 9.16 -10.44 -10.38
C LEU A 43 7.66 -10.17 -10.21
N ALA A 44 7.14 -10.25 -8.98
CA ALA A 44 5.75 -9.96 -8.72
C ALA A 44 5.42 -8.46 -8.86
N ASP A 45 6.35 -7.60 -8.47
CA ASP A 45 6.24 -6.16 -8.70
C ASP A 45 6.24 -5.83 -10.19
N GLU A 46 7.11 -6.47 -10.98
CA GLU A 46 7.16 -6.28 -12.42
C GLU A 46 5.83 -6.64 -13.09
N GLU A 47 5.19 -7.70 -12.61
CA GLU A 47 3.88 -8.13 -13.09
C GLU A 47 2.76 -7.16 -12.69
N LEU A 48 2.83 -6.60 -11.47
CA LEU A 48 1.94 -5.55 -10.99
C LEU A 48 2.11 -4.26 -11.82
N LEU A 49 3.36 -3.84 -12.05
CA LEU A 49 3.70 -2.61 -12.77
C LEU A 49 3.29 -2.67 -14.25
N ARG A 50 3.31 -3.84 -14.89
CA ARG A 50 2.82 -4.03 -16.27
C ARG A 50 1.32 -3.76 -16.43
N ARG A 51 0.56 -3.94 -15.38
CA ARG A 51 -0.90 -3.68 -15.34
C ARG A 51 -1.24 -2.21 -15.10
N CYS A 52 -0.26 -1.39 -14.70
CA CYS A 52 -0.48 0.03 -14.47
C CYS A 52 -0.80 0.75 -15.78
N ARG A 53 -1.81 1.61 -15.72
CA ARG A 53 -2.17 2.56 -16.77
C ARG A 53 -2.16 3.95 -16.16
N GLY A 54 -1.27 4.81 -16.64
CA GLY A 54 -1.03 6.12 -16.04
C GLY A 54 -2.17 7.11 -16.26
N PRO A 55 -2.27 8.18 -15.44
CA PRO A 55 -1.38 8.43 -14.30
C PRO A 55 -1.63 7.49 -13.11
N VAL A 56 -0.57 7.19 -12.35
CA VAL A 56 -0.59 6.21 -11.25
C VAL A 56 -0.48 6.91 -9.89
N LEU A 57 -1.30 6.50 -8.94
CA LEU A 57 -1.21 6.89 -7.53
C LEU A 57 -0.73 5.69 -6.71
N ASP A 58 0.47 5.76 -6.14
CA ASP A 58 1.04 4.72 -5.28
C ASP A 58 0.73 5.06 -3.81
N ILE A 59 -0.21 4.34 -3.20
CA ILE A 59 -0.75 4.62 -1.87
C ILE A 59 0.02 3.84 -0.82
N GLY A 60 0.64 4.56 0.14
CA GLY A 60 1.60 3.99 1.07
C GLY A 60 2.89 3.62 0.36
N CYS A 61 3.40 4.53 -0.48
CA CYS A 61 4.52 4.25 -1.38
C CYS A 61 5.82 3.85 -0.68
N GLY A 62 5.91 4.04 0.64
CA GLY A 62 7.11 3.76 1.39
C GLY A 62 8.35 4.45 0.82
N PRO A 63 9.52 3.79 0.84
CA PRO A 63 10.77 4.34 0.29
C PRO A 63 10.79 4.43 -1.25
N GLY A 64 9.70 4.00 -1.93
CA GLY A 64 9.44 4.32 -3.33
C GLY A 64 9.77 3.23 -4.34
N ARG A 65 9.89 1.97 -3.93
CA ARG A 65 10.23 0.84 -4.82
C ARG A 65 9.40 0.86 -6.11
N LEU A 66 8.07 0.94 -6.01
CA LEU A 66 7.17 0.97 -7.16
C LEU A 66 7.11 2.36 -7.81
N THR A 67 6.98 3.42 -7.02
CA THR A 67 6.94 4.81 -7.51
C THR A 67 8.16 5.16 -8.37
N ILE A 68 9.38 4.84 -7.89
CA ILE A 68 10.63 5.13 -8.60
C ILE A 68 10.72 4.31 -9.89
N ALA A 69 10.30 3.04 -9.86
CA ALA A 69 10.29 2.18 -11.05
C ALA A 69 9.35 2.70 -12.14
N LEU A 70 8.14 3.15 -11.76
CA LEU A 70 7.19 3.77 -12.69
C LEU A 70 7.74 5.09 -13.28
N ALA A 71 8.31 5.95 -12.44
CA ALA A 71 8.91 7.21 -12.89
C ALA A 71 10.05 6.98 -13.90
N LYS A 72 10.93 5.99 -13.64
CA LYS A 72 12.01 5.60 -14.58
C LYS A 72 11.48 5.07 -15.92
N ARG A 73 10.27 4.53 -15.97
CA ARG A 73 9.59 4.08 -17.21
C ARG A 73 8.87 5.22 -17.93
N GLY A 74 8.97 6.46 -17.43
CA GLY A 74 8.25 7.62 -17.99
C GLY A 74 6.75 7.61 -17.72
N ILE A 75 6.27 6.78 -16.79
CA ILE A 75 4.85 6.74 -16.40
C ILE A 75 4.59 7.83 -15.37
N PRO A 76 3.65 8.77 -15.60
CA PRO A 76 3.28 9.77 -14.61
C PRO A 76 2.81 9.10 -13.32
N VAL A 77 3.51 9.35 -12.21
CA VAL A 77 3.24 8.71 -10.92
C VAL A 77 3.38 9.69 -9.78
N LEU A 78 2.54 9.54 -8.77
CA LEU A 78 2.66 10.21 -7.47
C LEU A 78 2.63 9.16 -6.36
N GLY A 79 3.71 9.07 -5.58
CA GLY A 79 3.69 8.33 -4.32
C GLY A 79 3.06 9.15 -3.20
N VAL A 80 2.27 8.54 -2.33
CA VAL A 80 1.78 9.17 -1.11
C VAL A 80 2.13 8.31 0.09
N ASP A 81 2.72 8.93 1.10
CA ASP A 81 3.05 8.28 2.37
C ASP A 81 3.01 9.30 3.51
N ILE A 82 2.77 8.84 4.74
CA ILE A 82 2.77 9.70 5.93
C ILE A 82 4.19 9.87 6.51
N SER A 83 5.13 8.98 6.16
CA SER A 83 6.52 9.03 6.60
C SER A 83 7.30 10.13 5.88
N ARG A 84 7.93 10.99 6.67
CA ARG A 84 8.84 12.02 6.15
C ARG A 84 10.06 11.40 5.48
N THR A 85 10.63 10.37 6.12
CA THR A 85 11.82 9.67 5.63
C THR A 85 11.55 8.95 4.32
N ALA A 86 10.43 8.25 4.21
CA ALA A 86 10.01 7.56 2.99
C ALA A 86 9.86 8.55 1.82
N VAL A 87 9.08 9.61 2.00
CA VAL A 87 8.86 10.64 0.97
C VAL A 87 10.15 11.35 0.57
N ALA A 88 11.05 11.62 1.53
CA ALA A 88 12.35 12.23 1.22
C ALA A 88 13.18 11.33 0.30
N ARG A 89 13.21 10.01 0.53
CA ARG A 89 13.93 9.05 -0.33
C ARG A 89 13.38 9.02 -1.76
N VAL A 90 12.06 8.99 -1.91
CA VAL A 90 11.43 9.03 -3.25
C VAL A 90 11.84 10.28 -4.02
N ARG A 91 11.81 11.44 -3.34
CA ARG A 91 12.19 12.73 -3.95
C ARG A 91 13.68 12.80 -4.29
N GLN A 92 14.54 12.28 -3.42
CA GLN A 92 15.99 12.19 -3.68
C GLN A 92 16.31 11.32 -4.88
N ALA A 93 15.49 10.28 -5.13
CA ALA A 93 15.59 9.45 -6.32
C ALA A 93 14.99 10.09 -7.60
N GLY A 94 14.54 11.34 -7.54
CA GLY A 94 13.99 12.08 -8.68
C GLY A 94 12.53 11.79 -9.01
N ALA A 95 11.81 11.05 -8.15
CA ALA A 95 10.39 10.75 -8.35
C ALA A 95 9.48 11.67 -7.51
N CYS A 96 8.21 11.79 -7.92
CA CYS A 96 7.23 12.62 -7.22
C CYS A 96 6.62 11.87 -6.03
N ALA A 97 6.66 12.48 -4.85
CA ALA A 97 5.97 11.97 -3.67
C ALA A 97 5.41 13.09 -2.81
N LEU A 98 4.31 12.81 -2.12
CA LEU A 98 3.64 13.73 -1.22
C LEU A 98 3.51 13.12 0.18
N ARG A 99 3.99 13.85 1.20
CA ARG A 99 3.78 13.47 2.59
C ARG A 99 2.35 13.78 2.99
N ARG A 100 1.47 12.80 2.90
CA ARG A 100 0.06 12.95 3.21
C ARG A 100 -0.62 11.60 3.45
N SER A 101 -1.66 11.57 4.27
CA SER A 101 -2.54 10.40 4.38
C SER A 101 -3.38 10.26 3.11
N VAL A 102 -3.69 9.02 2.72
CA VAL A 102 -4.63 8.74 1.63
C VAL A 102 -6.02 9.31 1.92
N PHE A 103 -6.39 9.45 3.20
CA PHE A 103 -7.69 9.98 3.62
C PHE A 103 -7.79 11.51 3.56
N ASP A 104 -6.65 12.20 3.47
CA ASP A 104 -6.61 13.65 3.28
C ASP A 104 -6.92 14.05 1.83
N PRO A 105 -7.19 15.33 1.54
CA PRO A 105 -7.28 15.83 0.17
C PRO A 105 -6.00 15.54 -0.62
N LEU A 106 -6.14 14.85 -1.75
CA LEU A 106 -5.03 14.54 -2.66
C LEU A 106 -5.24 15.23 -4.02
N PRO A 107 -4.15 15.62 -4.70
CA PRO A 107 -4.25 16.18 -6.05
C PRO A 107 -4.77 15.13 -7.03
N GLY A 108 -5.40 15.58 -8.10
CA GLY A 108 -5.87 14.70 -9.17
C GLY A 108 -7.01 13.77 -8.78
N GLN A 109 -7.79 14.08 -7.74
CA GLN A 109 -8.95 13.26 -7.37
C GLN A 109 -9.89 13.10 -8.56
N GLY A 110 -10.32 11.87 -8.82
CA GLY A 110 -11.17 11.51 -9.96
C GLY A 110 -10.43 11.45 -11.32
N ARG A 111 -9.09 11.49 -11.33
CA ARG A 111 -8.29 11.50 -12.57
C ARG A 111 -7.19 10.43 -12.62
N TRP A 112 -7.02 9.63 -11.58
CA TRP A 112 -6.01 8.60 -11.56
C TRP A 112 -6.45 7.40 -12.41
N GLY A 113 -5.62 7.03 -13.39
CA GLY A 113 -5.87 5.85 -14.22
C GLY A 113 -5.63 4.55 -13.48
N THR A 114 -4.66 4.56 -12.55
CA THR A 114 -4.39 3.44 -11.65
C THR A 114 -4.11 3.95 -10.24
N ALA A 115 -4.57 3.22 -9.22
CA ALA A 115 -4.10 3.34 -7.85
C ALA A 115 -3.52 1.99 -7.40
N LEU A 116 -2.46 2.02 -6.56
CA LEU A 116 -1.79 0.83 -6.03
C LEU A 116 -1.99 0.73 -4.52
N LEU A 117 -2.28 -0.48 -4.06
CA LEU A 117 -2.25 -0.89 -2.65
C LEU A 117 -1.41 -2.17 -2.57
N ALA A 118 -0.09 -2.04 -2.53
CA ALA A 118 0.85 -3.17 -2.42
C ALA A 118 1.36 -3.35 -0.98
N ASP A 119 2.07 -4.44 -0.71
CA ASP A 119 2.75 -4.70 0.56
C ASP A 119 1.82 -4.65 1.80
N GLY A 120 0.58 -5.10 1.65
CA GLY A 120 -0.41 -5.11 2.73
C GLY A 120 -1.10 -3.75 2.96
N ASN A 121 -0.91 -2.77 2.08
CA ASN A 121 -1.47 -1.42 2.22
C ASN A 121 -3.00 -1.36 2.19
N ILE A 122 -3.68 -2.46 1.81
CA ILE A 122 -5.13 -2.61 2.02
C ILE A 122 -5.50 -2.49 3.52
N GLY A 123 -4.56 -2.72 4.42
CA GLY A 123 -4.72 -2.57 5.86
C GLY A 123 -4.66 -1.14 6.38
N ILE A 124 -4.29 -0.14 5.58
CA ILE A 124 -4.14 1.25 5.99
C ILE A 124 -5.43 1.79 6.62
N GLY A 125 -5.30 2.30 7.85
CA GLY A 125 -6.42 2.85 8.60
C GLY A 125 -7.26 1.82 9.36
N GLY A 126 -7.09 0.51 9.10
CA GLY A 126 -7.81 -0.58 9.75
C GLY A 126 -9.26 -0.79 9.26
N PHE A 127 -9.72 0.02 8.32
CA PHE A 127 -11.06 -0.02 7.74
C PHE A 127 -10.99 -0.13 6.21
N PRO A 128 -10.77 -1.34 5.67
CA PRO A 128 -10.60 -1.56 4.23
C PRO A 128 -11.77 -1.06 3.38
N ASP A 129 -13.00 -1.15 3.88
CA ASP A 129 -14.19 -0.63 3.21
C ASP A 129 -14.15 0.89 3.01
N GLU A 130 -13.67 1.65 4.00
CA GLU A 130 -13.47 3.10 3.87
C GLU A 130 -12.34 3.41 2.90
N LEU A 131 -11.24 2.63 2.96
CA LEU A 131 -10.11 2.78 2.06
C LEU A 131 -10.51 2.49 0.60
N LEU A 132 -11.27 1.43 0.34
CA LEU A 132 -11.76 1.09 -1.00
C LEU A 132 -12.67 2.19 -1.55
N ARG A 133 -13.64 2.68 -0.75
CA ARG A 133 -14.48 3.83 -1.14
C ARG A 133 -13.65 5.10 -1.39
N ARG A 134 -12.59 5.32 -0.62
CA ARG A 134 -11.67 6.43 -0.84
C ARG A 134 -10.90 6.25 -2.16
N CYS A 135 -10.36 5.08 -2.43
CA CYS A 135 -9.67 4.79 -3.69
C CYS A 135 -10.58 4.95 -4.90
N ALA A 136 -11.83 4.47 -4.82
CA ALA A 136 -12.82 4.65 -5.89
C ALA A 136 -13.02 6.14 -6.27
N ARG A 137 -13.05 7.03 -5.26
CA ARG A 137 -13.18 8.49 -5.51
C ARG A 137 -11.90 9.13 -6.07
N LEU A 138 -10.74 8.50 -5.92
CA LEU A 138 -9.47 8.99 -6.48
C LEU A 138 -9.32 8.61 -7.94
N LEU A 139 -9.86 7.47 -8.34
CA LEU A 139 -9.78 6.93 -9.69
C LEU A 139 -10.64 7.73 -10.68
N ALA A 140 -10.19 7.78 -11.92
CA ALA A 140 -11.00 8.20 -13.05
C ALA A 140 -12.12 7.17 -13.33
N PRO A 141 -13.19 7.53 -14.03
CA PRO A 141 -14.14 6.55 -14.56
C PRO A 141 -13.41 5.50 -15.40
N GLY A 142 -13.63 4.21 -15.11
CA GLY A 142 -12.88 3.08 -15.70
C GLY A 142 -11.44 2.94 -15.20
N GLY A 143 -11.03 3.73 -14.20
CA GLY A 143 -9.73 3.61 -13.56
C GLY A 143 -9.62 2.32 -12.73
N ARG A 144 -8.40 1.85 -12.51
CA ARG A 144 -8.11 0.57 -11.87
C ARG A 144 -7.50 0.75 -10.48
N LEU A 145 -7.89 -0.09 -9.55
CA LEU A 145 -7.21 -0.27 -8.28
C LEU A 145 -6.55 -1.66 -8.31
N LEU A 146 -5.23 -1.70 -8.19
CA LEU A 146 -4.45 -2.92 -8.10
C LEU A 146 -4.09 -3.15 -6.64
N ILE A 147 -4.47 -4.29 -6.09
CA ILE A 147 -4.41 -4.56 -4.66
C ILE A 147 -3.66 -5.86 -4.43
N GLU A 148 -2.61 -5.82 -3.62
CA GLU A 148 -2.02 -7.02 -3.05
C GLU A 148 -2.82 -7.45 -1.82
N VAL A 149 -3.15 -8.74 -1.77
CA VAL A 149 -3.91 -9.36 -0.69
C VAL A 149 -3.14 -10.50 -0.06
N GLU A 150 -3.59 -10.97 1.10
CA GLU A 150 -3.05 -12.16 1.73
C GLU A 150 -3.36 -13.40 0.89
N ARG A 151 -2.43 -14.35 0.87
CA ARG A 151 -2.65 -15.66 0.23
C ARG A 151 -3.70 -16.48 0.97
N ASP A 152 -3.69 -16.37 2.30
CA ASP A 152 -4.66 -17.06 3.15
C ASP A 152 -6.00 -16.32 3.13
N GLU A 153 -7.10 -17.06 3.25
CA GLU A 153 -8.44 -16.49 3.39
C GLU A 153 -8.62 -15.90 4.79
N VAL A 154 -8.31 -14.62 4.90
CA VAL A 154 -8.43 -13.84 6.15
C VAL A 154 -9.31 -12.62 5.95
N ASP A 155 -10.05 -12.25 6.98
CA ASP A 155 -10.75 -10.96 7.12
C ASP A 155 -10.52 -10.47 8.55
N GLU A 156 -9.41 -9.77 8.74
CA GLU A 156 -8.95 -9.37 10.06
C GLU A 156 -8.86 -7.86 10.18
N ARG A 157 -9.44 -7.33 11.26
CA ARG A 157 -9.25 -5.96 11.71
C ARG A 157 -8.65 -6.00 13.09
N MET A 158 -7.55 -5.29 13.30
CA MET A 158 -6.75 -5.47 14.50
C MET A 158 -6.16 -4.16 15.01
N THR A 159 -5.90 -4.13 16.31
CA THR A 159 -4.99 -3.15 16.90
C THR A 159 -3.57 -3.70 16.81
N ALA A 160 -2.70 -2.94 16.17
CA ALA A 160 -1.31 -3.32 15.91
C ALA A 160 -0.34 -2.27 16.43
N TRP A 161 0.92 -2.65 16.59
CA TRP A 161 2.05 -1.75 16.84
C TRP A 161 3.29 -2.30 16.16
N LEU A 162 4.25 -1.42 15.92
CA LEU A 162 5.58 -1.83 15.45
C LEU A 162 6.46 -2.17 16.66
N GLU A 163 7.23 -3.23 16.53
CA GLU A 163 8.21 -3.67 17.54
C GLU A 163 9.55 -3.93 16.84
N HIS A 164 10.58 -3.27 17.32
CA HIS A 164 11.95 -3.48 16.85
C HIS A 164 12.57 -4.72 17.52
N ALA A 165 13.60 -5.31 16.90
CA ALA A 165 14.27 -6.50 17.41
C ALA A 165 14.87 -6.32 18.84
N ASP A 166 15.16 -5.10 19.25
CA ASP A 166 15.62 -4.74 20.60
C ASP A 166 14.49 -4.61 21.65
N GLY A 167 13.23 -4.90 21.25
CA GLY A 167 12.06 -4.84 22.12
C GLY A 167 11.38 -3.48 22.23
N ARG A 168 11.90 -2.43 21.60
CA ARG A 168 11.22 -1.11 21.55
C ARG A 168 9.91 -1.21 20.79
N ARG A 169 8.87 -0.55 21.34
CA ARG A 169 7.51 -0.57 20.78
C ARG A 169 7.05 0.81 20.36
N GLY A 170 6.44 0.89 19.19
CA GLY A 170 5.75 2.08 18.72
C GLY A 170 4.35 2.22 19.33
N ALA A 171 3.71 3.37 19.06
CA ALA A 171 2.31 3.57 19.42
C ALA A 171 1.39 2.62 18.63
N VAL A 172 0.27 2.26 19.24
CA VAL A 172 -0.75 1.40 18.60
C VAL A 172 -1.49 2.14 17.49
N PHE A 173 -1.89 1.39 16.46
CA PHE A 173 -2.69 1.87 15.34
C PHE A 173 -3.62 0.77 14.83
N PRO A 174 -4.74 1.13 14.19
CA PRO A 174 -5.60 0.16 13.55
C PRO A 174 -4.97 -0.32 12.23
N TRP A 175 -5.08 -1.61 11.99
CA TRP A 175 -4.63 -2.28 10.78
C TRP A 175 -5.63 -3.35 10.34
N ALA A 176 -5.57 -3.76 9.07
CA ALA A 176 -6.37 -4.87 8.58
C ALA A 176 -5.55 -5.80 7.67
N ARG A 177 -6.03 -7.03 7.49
CA ARG A 177 -5.52 -8.00 6.53
C ARG A 177 -6.70 -8.65 5.83
N LEU A 178 -6.63 -8.75 4.52
CA LEU A 178 -7.68 -9.35 3.71
C LEU A 178 -7.10 -10.37 2.75
N GLY A 179 -7.74 -11.55 2.69
CA GLY A 179 -7.63 -12.49 1.58
C GLY A 179 -8.56 -12.10 0.43
N VAL A 180 -8.53 -12.90 -0.63
CA VAL A 180 -9.28 -12.62 -1.87
C VAL A 180 -10.78 -12.51 -1.60
N SER A 181 -11.40 -13.53 -0.99
CA SER A 181 -12.86 -13.56 -0.79
C SER A 181 -13.38 -12.35 -0.01
N ALA A 182 -12.69 -11.96 1.05
CA ALA A 182 -13.05 -10.79 1.85
C ALA A 182 -12.92 -9.49 1.04
N LEU A 183 -11.84 -9.34 0.26
CA LEU A 183 -11.67 -8.19 -0.61
C LEU A 183 -12.79 -8.08 -1.65
N LEU A 184 -13.16 -9.17 -2.32
CA LEU A 184 -14.20 -9.18 -3.36
C LEU A 184 -15.54 -8.69 -2.81
N GLY A 185 -15.94 -9.15 -1.63
CA GLY A 185 -17.16 -8.69 -0.96
C GLY A 185 -17.14 -7.18 -0.67
N LEU A 186 -16.04 -6.66 -0.13
CA LEU A 186 -15.90 -5.24 0.17
C LEU A 186 -15.78 -4.37 -1.09
N ALA A 187 -15.12 -4.85 -2.14
CA ALA A 187 -15.02 -4.16 -3.42
C ALA A 187 -16.40 -3.98 -4.07
N ALA A 188 -17.20 -5.04 -4.10
CA ALA A 188 -18.58 -4.98 -4.60
C ALA A 188 -19.42 -3.97 -3.81
N ALA A 189 -19.33 -3.96 -2.47
CA ALA A 189 -20.02 -3.00 -1.61
C ALA A 189 -19.53 -1.54 -1.81
N ALA A 190 -18.30 -1.36 -2.31
CA ALA A 190 -17.75 -0.05 -2.67
C ALA A 190 -18.09 0.38 -4.11
N GLY A 191 -18.85 -0.42 -4.87
CA GLY A 191 -19.21 -0.16 -6.27
C GLY A 191 -18.05 -0.41 -7.24
N LEU A 192 -17.09 -1.23 -6.86
CA LEU A 192 -15.97 -1.63 -7.69
C LEU A 192 -16.24 -3.01 -8.31
N HIS A 193 -15.84 -3.18 -9.56
CA HIS A 193 -16.00 -4.42 -10.33
C HIS A 193 -14.66 -5.11 -10.47
N VAL A 194 -14.62 -6.42 -10.24
CA VAL A 194 -13.42 -7.23 -10.41
C VAL A 194 -13.08 -7.34 -11.90
N LEU A 195 -11.82 -7.13 -12.23
CA LEU A 195 -11.28 -7.31 -13.58
C LEU A 195 -10.45 -8.58 -13.69
N GLU A 196 -9.61 -8.84 -12.70
CA GLU A 196 -8.60 -9.89 -12.76
C GLU A 196 -8.13 -10.25 -11.36
N GLU A 197 -7.85 -11.51 -11.14
CA GLU A 197 -7.12 -12.06 -10.00
C GLU A 197 -5.91 -12.82 -10.54
N TRP A 198 -4.75 -12.65 -9.90
CA TRP A 198 -3.55 -13.40 -10.29
C TRP A 198 -2.63 -13.66 -9.11
N ASP A 199 -1.88 -14.76 -9.24
CA ASP A 199 -0.75 -15.14 -8.38
C ASP A 199 0.54 -14.99 -9.19
N HIS A 200 1.56 -14.38 -8.63
CA HIS A 200 2.88 -14.33 -9.23
C HIS A 200 3.97 -14.29 -8.17
N ALA A 201 4.95 -15.19 -8.32
CA ALA A 201 6.08 -15.32 -7.40
C ALA A 201 5.64 -15.39 -5.91
N GLY A 202 4.53 -16.09 -5.64
CA GLY A 202 4.02 -16.31 -4.29
C GLY A 202 3.24 -15.14 -3.68
N ARG A 203 2.93 -14.10 -4.45
CA ARG A 203 2.10 -12.95 -4.04
C ARG A 203 0.80 -12.94 -4.82
N VAL A 204 -0.30 -12.63 -4.14
CA VAL A 204 -1.66 -12.64 -4.70
C VAL A 204 -2.16 -11.22 -4.86
N PHE A 205 -2.77 -10.96 -6.00
CA PHE A 205 -3.26 -9.65 -6.38
C PHE A 205 -4.67 -9.71 -6.96
N VAL A 206 -5.39 -8.63 -6.77
CA VAL A 206 -6.71 -8.41 -7.37
C VAL A 206 -6.72 -7.04 -8.05
N SER A 207 -7.24 -6.99 -9.26
CA SER A 207 -7.54 -5.75 -9.97
C SER A 207 -9.03 -5.50 -9.96
N VAL A 208 -9.43 -4.33 -9.50
CA VAL A 208 -10.82 -3.86 -9.56
C VAL A 208 -10.90 -2.54 -10.28
N THR A 209 -12.09 -2.20 -10.82
CA THR A 209 -12.31 -0.96 -11.58
C THR A 209 -13.54 -0.21 -11.09
N THR A 210 -13.51 1.10 -11.24
CA THR A 210 -14.72 1.93 -11.13
C THR A 210 -15.59 1.74 -12.37
N PRO A 211 -16.92 1.94 -12.29
CA PRO A 211 -17.77 1.97 -13.46
C PRO A 211 -17.23 2.95 -14.51
N GLY A 212 -17.28 2.55 -15.79
CA GLY A 212 -17.09 3.47 -16.91
C GLY A 212 -18.23 4.48 -16.98
N ARG A 213 -18.02 5.57 -17.70
CA ARG A 213 -19.13 6.48 -18.06
C ARG A 213 -19.97 5.86 -19.17
#